data_862dcdd5508962d81ab31121218c48dc
#
_entry.id   862dcdd5508962d81ab31121218c48dc
#
_cell.length_a   1.000
_cell.length_b   1.000
_cell.length_c   1.000
_cell.angle_alpha   90.00
_cell.angle_beta   90.00
_cell.angle_gamma   90.00
#
_symmetry.space_group_name_H-M   'P 1'
#
loop_
_entity.id
_entity.type
_entity.pdbx_description
1 polymer ?
#
loop_
_entity_poly.entity_id
_entity_poly.type
_entity_poly.pdbx_seq_one_letter_code
_entity_poly.pdbx_strand_id
1 'polypeptide(L)'
;MIRITSRRLNGIPLHKAVTVLAIGFVVAACARTGYVGFDKGTASVSGVPLRTVAVEVDDAYFSDFPDCTIIMPTRTAAGLENFKPLVEEALGHHMTKKVSRVVGRTERDLHARQASLEVGRTKDRKGLAEATECKTLLYSRVVGPGHTNLVVWSQIQIGLEVVMLRAADGHVLWRARHIADRSDGGLPLSPIGIVIDAFSSAQFSSDREIAESVVDDALRRLVRSLPDARVYR
;
A
#
# COMPACT_ATOMS: atom_id res chain seq x y z
N MET A 1 -35.23 -57.38 -12.21
CA MET A 1 -33.84 -57.86 -12.35
C MET A 1 -33.02 -56.84 -13.07
N ILE A 2 -32.32 -55.98 -12.37
CA ILE A 2 -31.47 -54.93 -12.94
C ILE A 2 -30.01 -55.39 -12.74
N ARG A 3 -29.30 -55.67 -13.84
CA ARG A 3 -27.88 -56.01 -13.85
C ARG A 3 -27.05 -54.74 -13.71
N ILE A 4 -26.37 -54.56 -12.59
CA ILE A 4 -25.38 -53.54 -12.38
C ILE A 4 -24.04 -54.08 -12.95
N THR A 5 -23.63 -53.51 -14.09
CA THR A 5 -22.30 -53.75 -14.67
C THR A 5 -21.26 -52.92 -13.96
N SER A 6 -20.40 -53.56 -13.15
CA SER A 6 -19.25 -52.96 -12.54
C SER A 6 -18.19 -52.63 -13.61
N ARG A 7 -18.05 -51.36 -13.99
CA ARG A 7 -16.89 -50.88 -14.75
C ARG A 7 -15.65 -50.91 -13.84
N ARG A 8 -14.72 -51.80 -14.16
CA ARG A 8 -13.36 -51.83 -13.59
C ARG A 8 -12.66 -50.53 -14.02
N LEU A 9 -12.34 -49.68 -13.06
CA LEU A 9 -11.37 -48.57 -13.25
C LEU A 9 -9.96 -49.17 -13.36
N ASN A 10 -9.51 -49.42 -14.60
CA ASN A 10 -8.13 -49.86 -14.84
C ASN A 10 -7.16 -48.72 -14.55
N GLY A 11 -6.36 -48.91 -13.48
CA GLY A 11 -4.95 -48.67 -13.45
C GLY A 11 -4.44 -47.27 -13.84
N ILE A 12 -4.77 -46.24 -13.07
CA ILE A 12 -3.87 -45.06 -13.00
C ILE A 12 -2.77 -45.48 -12.02
N PRO A 13 -1.49 -45.58 -12.46
CA PRO A 13 -0.40 -45.98 -11.57
C PRO A 13 -0.28 -44.96 -10.44
N LEU A 14 -0.25 -45.45 -9.20
CA LEU A 14 -0.28 -44.69 -7.97
C LEU A 14 0.70 -43.50 -7.94
N HIS A 15 1.87 -43.65 -8.60
CA HIS A 15 2.87 -42.59 -8.72
C HIS A 15 2.40 -41.38 -9.55
N LYS A 16 1.54 -41.58 -10.60
CA LYS A 16 1.00 -40.48 -11.38
C LYS A 16 -0.10 -39.72 -10.61
N ALA A 17 -0.89 -40.41 -9.82
CA ALA A 17 -1.90 -39.79 -8.97
C ALA A 17 -1.26 -38.93 -7.85
N VAL A 18 -0.16 -39.42 -7.24
CA VAL A 18 0.60 -38.66 -6.23
C VAL A 18 1.27 -37.42 -6.83
N THR A 19 1.81 -37.54 -8.05
CA THR A 19 2.45 -36.39 -8.71
C THR A 19 1.43 -35.28 -9.06
N VAL A 20 0.24 -35.65 -9.53
CA VAL A 20 -0.83 -34.65 -9.82
C VAL A 20 -1.35 -34.00 -8.54
N LEU A 21 -1.47 -34.74 -7.44
CA LEU A 21 -1.86 -34.20 -6.15
C LEU A 21 -0.80 -33.23 -5.57
N ALA A 22 0.49 -33.57 -5.73
CA ALA A 22 1.59 -32.72 -5.27
C ALA A 22 1.67 -31.41 -6.06
N ILE A 23 1.45 -31.42 -7.38
CA ILE A 23 1.43 -30.23 -8.22
C ILE A 23 0.21 -29.33 -7.86
N GLY A 24 -0.94 -29.91 -7.55
CA GLY A 24 -2.13 -29.17 -7.12
C GLY A 24 -1.94 -28.41 -5.80
N PHE A 25 -1.10 -28.89 -4.88
CA PHE A 25 -0.82 -28.21 -3.61
C PHE A 25 0.14 -27.02 -3.74
N VAL A 26 1.05 -27.03 -4.71
CA VAL A 26 2.03 -25.95 -4.91
C VAL A 26 1.38 -24.68 -5.50
N VAL A 27 0.28 -24.79 -6.25
CA VAL A 27 -0.41 -23.66 -6.88
C VAL A 27 -1.30 -22.88 -5.88
N ALA A 28 -1.63 -23.44 -4.73
CA ALA A 28 -2.51 -22.82 -3.73
C ALA A 28 -1.81 -21.81 -2.80
N ALA A 29 -0.49 -21.64 -2.90
CA ALA A 29 0.28 -20.69 -2.11
C ALA A 29 0.28 -19.27 -2.72
N CYS A 30 -0.86 -18.78 -3.20
CA CYS A 30 -1.04 -17.36 -3.42
C CYS A 30 -0.92 -16.66 -2.06
N ALA A 31 0.18 -15.94 -1.83
CA ALA A 31 0.43 -15.21 -0.60
C ALA A 31 -0.68 -14.15 -0.42
N ARG A 32 -1.67 -14.47 0.43
CA ARG A 32 -2.74 -13.53 0.77
C ARG A 32 -2.18 -12.45 1.67
N THR A 33 -2.50 -11.20 1.37
CA THR A 33 -2.23 -10.09 2.30
C THR A 33 -3.08 -10.30 3.54
N GLY A 34 -2.43 -10.39 4.71
CA GLY A 34 -3.11 -10.39 6.00
C GLY A 34 -3.51 -8.97 6.39
N TYR A 35 -4.63 -8.80 7.09
CA TYR A 35 -5.06 -7.52 7.66
C TYR A 35 -5.19 -7.68 9.17
N VAL A 36 -4.61 -6.74 9.94
CA VAL A 36 -4.66 -6.72 11.41
C VAL A 36 -5.07 -5.34 11.89
N GLY A 37 -5.70 -5.28 13.06
CA GLY A 37 -6.02 -4.00 13.72
C GLY A 37 -4.77 -3.28 14.18
N PHE A 38 -4.89 -1.96 14.40
CA PHE A 38 -3.85 -1.17 15.07
C PHE A 38 -3.83 -1.54 16.56
N ASP A 39 -2.67 -1.96 17.04
CA ASP A 39 -2.41 -2.24 18.45
C ASP A 39 -1.03 -1.69 18.88
N LYS A 40 -0.61 -1.97 20.11
CA LYS A 40 0.71 -1.55 20.59
C LYS A 40 1.86 -2.16 19.79
N GLY A 41 1.71 -3.38 19.27
CA GLY A 41 2.70 -4.08 18.45
C GLY A 41 2.84 -3.45 17.06
N THR A 42 1.75 -2.94 16.50
CA THR A 42 1.71 -2.28 15.18
C THR A 42 1.80 -0.75 15.27
N ALA A 43 2.09 -0.18 16.45
CA ALA A 43 2.19 1.26 16.68
C ALA A 43 3.29 1.95 15.85
N SER A 44 4.32 1.21 15.43
CA SER A 44 5.33 1.65 14.47
C SER A 44 5.25 0.84 13.18
N VAL A 45 5.74 1.40 12.06
CA VAL A 45 5.80 0.66 10.79
C VAL A 45 6.64 -0.60 10.93
N SER A 46 7.75 -0.55 11.66
CA SER A 46 8.63 -1.71 11.91
C SER A 46 8.00 -2.82 12.75
N GLY A 47 6.91 -2.55 13.47
CA GLY A 47 6.16 -3.55 14.23
C GLY A 47 5.11 -4.30 13.41
N VAL A 48 4.87 -3.89 12.17
CA VAL A 48 3.92 -4.58 11.29
C VAL A 48 4.57 -5.84 10.72
N PRO A 49 3.99 -7.02 10.88
CA PRO A 49 4.53 -8.23 10.28
C PRO A 49 4.62 -8.11 8.75
N LEU A 50 5.63 -8.73 8.15
CA LEU A 50 5.76 -8.82 6.70
C LEU A 50 4.48 -9.37 6.06
N ARG A 51 4.12 -8.87 4.88
CA ARG A 51 2.92 -9.25 4.13
C ARG A 51 1.58 -8.96 4.84
N THR A 52 1.64 -8.15 5.90
CA THR A 52 0.48 -7.77 6.69
C THR A 52 0.26 -6.27 6.57
N VAL A 53 -0.99 -5.85 6.51
CA VAL A 53 -1.43 -4.46 6.59
C VAL A 53 -2.05 -4.25 7.95
N ALA A 54 -1.48 -3.37 8.77
CA ALA A 54 -2.15 -2.87 9.96
C ALA A 54 -3.13 -1.76 9.53
N VAL A 55 -4.39 -1.89 9.93
CA VAL A 55 -5.47 -0.99 9.48
C VAL A 55 -6.40 -0.63 10.62
N GLU A 56 -6.86 0.61 10.59
CA GLU A 56 -7.92 1.12 11.45
C GLU A 56 -8.84 2.01 10.62
N VAL A 57 -10.13 1.82 10.77
CA VAL A 57 -11.20 2.66 10.19
C VAL A 57 -12.04 3.16 11.35
N ASP A 58 -12.15 4.47 11.47
CA ASP A 58 -12.96 5.11 12.52
C ASP A 58 -14.44 5.13 12.11
N ASP A 59 -15.34 5.07 13.08
CA ASP A 59 -16.80 5.09 12.85
C ASP A 59 -17.25 6.38 12.16
N ALA A 60 -16.53 7.49 12.34
CA ALA A 60 -16.79 8.74 11.63
C ALA A 60 -16.60 8.64 10.10
N TYR A 61 -15.84 7.67 9.61
CA TYR A 61 -15.73 7.38 8.17
C TYR A 61 -17.08 6.95 7.60
N PHE A 62 -17.83 6.12 8.33
CA PHE A 62 -19.13 5.58 7.91
C PHE A 62 -20.29 6.56 8.14
N SER A 63 -20.10 7.55 9.03
CA SER A 63 -21.11 8.58 9.30
C SER A 63 -21.19 9.66 8.21
N ASP A 64 -20.05 9.95 7.54
CA ASP A 64 -19.95 10.92 6.44
C ASP A 64 -18.89 10.42 5.45
N PHE A 65 -19.30 9.51 4.54
CA PHE A 65 -18.38 8.92 3.58
C PHE A 65 -17.66 9.98 2.75
N PRO A 66 -16.32 9.93 2.65
CA PRO A 66 -15.56 10.91 1.90
C PRO A 66 -15.79 10.78 0.40
N ASP A 67 -16.34 11.82 -0.21
CA ASP A 67 -16.50 11.93 -1.65
C ASP A 67 -15.22 12.22 -2.39
N CYS A 68 -14.36 12.99 -1.75
CA CYS A 68 -13.15 13.54 -2.29
C CYS A 68 -12.01 13.37 -1.31
N THR A 69 -10.78 13.24 -1.82
CA THR A 69 -9.57 13.32 -1.00
C THR A 69 -8.48 14.11 -1.69
N ILE A 70 -7.73 14.91 -0.91
CA ILE A 70 -6.57 15.67 -1.37
C ILE A 70 -5.31 14.87 -1.03
N ILE A 71 -4.51 14.52 -2.04
CA ILE A 71 -3.21 13.88 -1.82
C ILE A 71 -2.23 14.93 -1.29
N MET A 72 -1.84 14.82 -0.04
CA MET A 72 -0.89 15.72 0.60
C MET A 72 0.56 15.34 0.25
N PRO A 73 1.53 16.27 0.38
CA PRO A 73 2.91 15.95 0.12
C PRO A 73 3.41 14.80 0.98
N THR A 74 3.99 13.79 0.32
CA THR A 74 4.57 12.62 1.00
C THR A 74 5.76 13.02 1.86
N ARG A 75 5.79 12.57 3.10
CA ARG A 75 6.93 12.69 4.00
C ARG A 75 7.84 11.48 3.83
N THR A 76 9.14 11.71 3.79
CA THR A 76 10.15 10.64 3.66
C THR A 76 11.22 10.78 4.73
N ALA A 77 11.84 9.68 5.12
CA ALA A 77 13.12 9.71 5.81
C ALA A 77 14.21 10.23 4.87
N ALA A 78 15.34 10.68 5.44
CA ALA A 78 16.50 11.13 4.66
C ALA A 78 16.96 10.02 3.69
N GLY A 79 17.30 10.41 2.47
CA GLY A 79 17.74 9.50 1.41
C GLY A 79 16.59 8.82 0.62
N LEU A 80 15.32 9.05 1.00
CA LEU A 80 14.14 8.45 0.34
C LEU A 80 13.30 9.49 -0.42
N GLU A 81 13.85 10.68 -0.69
CA GLU A 81 13.12 11.79 -1.32
C GLU A 81 12.59 11.45 -2.71
N ASN A 82 13.30 10.60 -3.43
CA ASN A 82 12.93 10.14 -4.77
C ASN A 82 11.63 9.33 -4.79
N PHE A 83 11.21 8.78 -3.64
CA PHE A 83 9.93 8.06 -3.52
C PHE A 83 8.72 8.98 -3.43
N LYS A 84 8.88 10.28 -3.10
CA LYS A 84 7.75 11.22 -2.94
C LYS A 84 6.83 11.25 -4.16
N PRO A 85 7.32 11.53 -5.38
CA PRO A 85 6.45 11.60 -6.55
C PRO A 85 5.79 10.26 -6.85
N LEU A 86 6.50 9.14 -6.68
CA LEU A 86 5.98 7.80 -6.93
C LEU A 86 4.81 7.47 -6.01
N VAL A 87 4.96 7.78 -4.71
CA VAL A 87 3.91 7.53 -3.72
C VAL A 87 2.69 8.42 -3.97
N GLU A 88 2.88 9.72 -4.25
CA GLU A 88 1.77 10.64 -4.52
C GLU A 88 0.98 10.22 -5.77
N GLU A 89 1.65 9.80 -6.84
CA GLU A 89 1.04 9.36 -8.09
C GLU A 89 0.28 8.04 -7.91
N ALA A 90 0.92 7.03 -7.32
CA ALA A 90 0.31 5.73 -7.08
C ALA A 90 -0.89 5.83 -6.11
N LEU A 91 -0.79 6.66 -5.06
CA LEU A 91 -1.93 6.96 -4.18
C LEU A 91 -3.08 7.59 -4.97
N GLY A 92 -2.79 8.59 -5.80
CA GLY A 92 -3.79 9.22 -6.65
C GLY A 92 -4.53 8.18 -7.48
N HIS A 93 -3.79 7.30 -8.16
CA HIS A 93 -4.35 6.23 -8.97
C HIS A 93 -5.25 5.27 -8.17
N HIS A 94 -4.74 4.75 -7.04
CA HIS A 94 -5.51 3.77 -6.26
C HIS A 94 -6.74 4.38 -5.57
N MET A 95 -6.66 5.65 -5.15
CA MET A 95 -7.77 6.33 -4.47
C MET A 95 -8.96 6.61 -5.39
N THR A 96 -8.79 6.75 -6.71
CA THR A 96 -9.91 6.87 -7.66
C THR A 96 -10.86 5.67 -7.62
N LYS A 97 -10.41 4.54 -7.09
CA LYS A 97 -11.23 3.33 -6.89
C LYS A 97 -12.04 3.33 -5.59
N LYS A 98 -11.84 4.35 -4.73
CA LYS A 98 -12.42 4.40 -3.38
C LYS A 98 -13.28 5.63 -3.12
N VAL A 99 -12.95 6.75 -3.77
CA VAL A 99 -13.68 8.02 -3.67
C VAL A 99 -14.03 8.53 -5.07
N SER A 100 -15.01 9.43 -5.15
CA SER A 100 -15.49 9.95 -6.46
C SER A 100 -14.50 10.91 -7.09
N ARG A 101 -13.76 11.69 -6.27
CA ARG A 101 -12.79 12.69 -6.73
C ARG A 101 -11.49 12.60 -5.94
N VAL A 102 -10.38 12.71 -6.66
CA VAL A 102 -9.04 12.78 -6.07
C VAL A 102 -8.36 14.06 -6.55
N VAL A 103 -8.02 14.93 -5.61
CA VAL A 103 -7.21 16.13 -5.87
C VAL A 103 -5.75 15.71 -5.78
N GLY A 104 -5.14 15.54 -6.95
CA GLY A 104 -3.73 15.16 -7.07
C GLY A 104 -2.78 16.36 -6.87
N ARG A 105 -1.48 16.09 -6.98
CA ARG A 105 -0.40 17.06 -6.73
C ARG A 105 -0.58 18.35 -7.53
N THR A 106 -0.77 18.27 -8.83
CA THR A 106 -0.82 19.45 -9.71
C THR A 106 -2.01 20.35 -9.38
N GLU A 107 -3.19 19.77 -9.21
CA GLU A 107 -4.41 20.49 -8.85
C GLU A 107 -4.30 21.09 -7.45
N ARG A 108 -3.86 20.32 -6.46
CA ARG A 108 -3.59 20.78 -5.09
C ARG A 108 -2.69 22.01 -5.07
N ASP A 109 -1.53 21.92 -5.75
CA ASP A 109 -0.52 22.96 -5.74
C ASP A 109 -0.99 24.23 -6.50
N LEU A 110 -1.84 24.06 -7.51
CA LEU A 110 -2.48 25.17 -8.20
C LEU A 110 -3.42 25.93 -7.27
N HIS A 111 -4.36 25.24 -6.61
CA HIS A 111 -5.30 25.83 -5.66
C HIS A 111 -4.59 26.49 -4.48
N ALA A 112 -3.55 25.85 -3.95
CA ALA A 112 -2.76 26.39 -2.85
C ALA A 112 -2.10 27.72 -3.25
N ARG A 113 -1.50 27.82 -4.44
CA ARG A 113 -0.91 29.08 -4.95
C ARG A 113 -1.96 30.16 -5.15
N GLN A 114 -3.10 29.83 -5.76
CA GLN A 114 -4.19 30.79 -5.99
C GLN A 114 -4.76 31.36 -4.69
N ALA A 115 -4.84 30.53 -3.65
CA ALA A 115 -5.36 30.93 -2.34
C ALA A 115 -4.25 31.42 -1.38
N SER A 116 -2.98 31.52 -1.83
CA SER A 116 -1.84 31.90 -0.99
C SER A 116 -1.67 31.03 0.26
N LEU A 117 -1.94 29.73 0.12
CA LEU A 117 -1.84 28.73 1.18
C LEU A 117 -0.52 27.97 1.09
N GLU A 118 0.03 27.57 2.24
CA GLU A 118 1.20 26.72 2.31
C GLU A 118 0.79 25.26 2.52
N VAL A 119 0.98 24.44 1.49
CA VAL A 119 0.67 23.03 1.53
C VAL A 119 1.52 22.34 2.62
N GLY A 120 0.85 21.65 3.54
CA GLY A 120 1.52 20.97 4.66
C GLY A 120 1.44 21.71 6.00
N ARG A 121 1.11 22.99 6.02
CA ARG A 121 0.81 23.69 7.29
C ARG A 121 -0.55 23.30 7.83
N THR A 122 -0.57 22.93 9.11
CA THR A 122 -1.81 22.53 9.79
C THR A 122 -2.89 23.62 9.78
N LYS A 123 -2.49 24.89 9.90
CA LYS A 123 -3.41 26.03 9.89
C LYS A 123 -4.10 26.24 8.54
N ASP A 124 -3.43 25.86 7.44
CA ASP A 124 -3.91 26.10 6.09
C ASP A 124 -4.77 24.94 5.54
N ARG A 125 -4.94 23.85 6.33
CA ARG A 125 -5.74 22.68 5.93
C ARG A 125 -7.17 23.01 5.55
N LYS A 126 -7.84 23.85 6.36
CA LYS A 126 -9.22 24.24 6.10
C LYS A 126 -9.33 25.05 4.82
N GLY A 127 -8.45 26.05 4.65
CA GLY A 127 -8.43 26.87 3.43
C GLY A 127 -8.15 26.05 2.18
N LEU A 128 -7.27 25.03 2.26
CA LEU A 128 -7.03 24.12 1.14
C LEU A 128 -8.26 23.27 0.83
N ALA A 129 -8.95 22.78 1.85
CA ALA A 129 -10.18 22.03 1.68
C ALA A 129 -11.30 22.86 1.05
N GLU A 130 -11.42 24.13 1.45
CA GLU A 130 -12.36 25.10 0.87
C GLU A 130 -12.00 25.42 -0.58
N ALA A 131 -10.73 25.75 -0.85
CA ALA A 131 -10.24 26.09 -2.19
C ALA A 131 -10.39 24.95 -3.20
N THR A 132 -10.32 23.70 -2.74
CA THR A 132 -10.46 22.49 -3.58
C THR A 132 -11.86 21.88 -3.52
N GLU A 133 -12.76 22.41 -2.68
CA GLU A 133 -14.07 21.81 -2.39
C GLU A 133 -13.97 20.34 -1.95
N CYS A 134 -12.94 20.01 -1.16
CA CYS A 134 -12.63 18.65 -0.77
C CYS A 134 -12.36 18.54 0.73
N LYS A 135 -13.21 17.82 1.46
CA LYS A 135 -13.24 17.80 2.93
C LYS A 135 -12.22 16.86 3.57
N THR A 136 -11.53 16.02 2.82
CA THR A 136 -10.59 15.06 3.39
C THR A 136 -9.19 15.18 2.80
N LEU A 137 -8.19 14.93 3.64
CA LEU A 137 -6.77 15.01 3.34
C LEU A 137 -6.15 13.63 3.51
N LEU A 138 -5.35 13.21 2.54
CA LEU A 138 -4.63 11.94 2.58
C LEU A 138 -3.13 12.19 2.73
N TYR A 139 -2.61 11.89 3.90
CA TYR A 139 -1.18 11.97 4.21
C TYR A 139 -0.50 10.64 3.99
N SER A 140 0.71 10.69 3.50
CA SER A 140 1.56 9.50 3.36
C SER A 140 2.95 9.74 3.93
N ARG A 141 3.56 8.66 4.43
CA ARG A 141 4.93 8.66 4.91
C ARG A 141 5.66 7.43 4.39
N VAL A 142 6.88 7.65 3.89
CA VAL A 142 7.84 6.59 3.58
C VAL A 142 8.89 6.57 4.67
N VAL A 143 9.08 5.42 5.27
CA VAL A 143 10.12 5.20 6.28
C VAL A 143 11.04 4.10 5.81
N GLY A 144 12.33 4.26 6.10
CA GLY A 144 13.30 3.19 5.90
C GLY A 144 13.03 2.02 6.86
N PRO A 145 13.64 0.86 6.64
CA PRO A 145 13.64 -0.21 7.61
C PRO A 145 14.23 0.34 8.91
N GLY A 146 13.49 0.19 10.01
CA GLY A 146 14.01 0.54 11.33
C GLY A 146 15.37 -0.15 11.54
N HIS A 147 16.23 0.43 12.38
CA HIS A 147 17.56 -0.08 12.70
C HIS A 147 17.49 -1.48 13.36
N THR A 148 17.05 -2.47 12.63
CA THR A 148 17.32 -3.85 12.95
C THR A 148 18.65 -4.19 12.30
N ASN A 149 19.69 -4.39 13.11
CA ASN A 149 21.04 -4.83 12.73
C ASN A 149 21.02 -6.24 12.09
N LEU A 150 20.15 -6.48 11.14
CA LEU A 150 20.14 -7.67 10.34
C LEU A 150 20.83 -7.36 9.02
N VAL A 151 22.15 -7.49 9.05
CA VAL A 151 22.98 -7.76 7.87
C VAL A 151 22.54 -9.10 7.30
N VAL A 152 21.47 -9.14 6.55
CA VAL A 152 21.14 -10.34 5.75
C VAL A 152 20.33 -9.93 4.53
N TRP A 153 20.97 -10.05 3.34
CA TRP A 153 20.35 -10.20 2.02
C TRP A 153 19.60 -8.99 1.48
N SER A 154 20.11 -8.44 0.45
CA SER A 154 19.61 -7.64 -0.70
C SER A 154 18.09 -7.47 -0.88
N GLN A 155 17.33 -7.12 0.16
CA GLN A 155 15.91 -6.88 0.07
C GLN A 155 15.61 -5.39 0.29
N ILE A 156 15.04 -4.75 -0.72
CA ILE A 156 14.50 -3.40 -0.55
C ILE A 156 13.24 -3.54 0.31
N GLN A 157 13.31 -3.06 1.54
CA GLN A 157 12.16 -2.96 2.42
C GLN A 157 11.80 -1.48 2.60
N ILE A 158 10.56 -1.14 2.30
CA ILE A 158 10.03 0.21 2.45
C ILE A 158 8.80 0.15 3.34
N GLY A 159 8.85 0.87 4.44
CA GLY A 159 7.67 1.07 5.27
C GLY A 159 6.80 2.19 4.70
N LEU A 160 5.52 1.92 4.52
CA LEU A 160 4.53 2.89 4.07
C LEU A 160 3.44 3.07 5.13
N GLU A 161 3.13 4.31 5.43
CA GLU A 161 2.01 4.70 6.27
C GLU A 161 1.13 5.68 5.51
N VAL A 162 -0.17 5.45 5.54
CA VAL A 162 -1.17 6.35 4.95
C VAL A 162 -2.24 6.66 5.98
N VAL A 163 -2.62 7.93 6.08
CA VAL A 163 -3.61 8.42 7.03
C VAL A 163 -4.58 9.36 6.33
N MET A 164 -5.86 9.09 6.41
CA MET A 164 -6.93 9.98 5.94
C MET A 164 -7.47 10.81 7.12
N LEU A 165 -7.47 12.11 6.95
CA LEU A 165 -7.97 13.05 7.96
C LEU A 165 -9.15 13.85 7.42
N ARG A 166 -10.10 14.20 8.31
CA ARG A 166 -11.07 15.24 8.03
C ARG A 166 -10.38 16.62 8.13
N ALA A 167 -10.55 17.47 7.13
CA ALA A 167 -9.87 18.76 7.06
C ALA A 167 -10.34 19.73 8.17
N ALA A 168 -11.60 19.65 8.57
CA ALA A 168 -12.23 20.56 9.52
C ALA A 168 -11.58 20.54 10.92
N ASP A 169 -11.29 19.34 11.43
CA ASP A 169 -10.82 19.13 12.80
C ASP A 169 -9.53 18.32 12.88
N GLY A 170 -9.13 17.67 11.79
CA GLY A 170 -7.98 16.78 11.73
C GLY A 170 -8.26 15.40 12.32
N HIS A 171 -9.53 15.04 12.50
CA HIS A 171 -9.91 13.72 12.97
C HIS A 171 -9.46 12.64 12.00
N VAL A 172 -8.88 11.56 12.53
CA VAL A 172 -8.42 10.41 11.71
C VAL A 172 -9.63 9.56 11.34
N LEU A 173 -9.91 9.45 10.04
CA LEU A 173 -10.98 8.63 9.49
C LEU A 173 -10.52 7.22 9.16
N TRP A 174 -9.28 7.12 8.69
CA TRP A 174 -8.65 5.84 8.33
C TRP A 174 -7.14 5.98 8.41
N ARG A 175 -6.49 4.90 8.83
CA ARG A 175 -5.04 4.77 8.76
C ARG A 175 -4.64 3.35 8.43
N ALA A 176 -3.57 3.22 7.66
CA ALA A 176 -3.01 1.91 7.33
C ALA A 176 -1.49 1.97 7.25
N ARG A 177 -0.83 0.87 7.62
CA ARG A 177 0.63 0.70 7.56
C ARG A 177 0.98 -0.63 6.94
N HIS A 178 2.05 -0.63 6.17
CA HIS A 178 2.57 -1.85 5.54
C HIS A 178 4.08 -1.76 5.36
N ILE A 179 4.74 -2.91 5.47
CA ILE A 179 6.14 -3.05 5.05
C ILE A 179 6.12 -3.75 3.71
N ALA A 180 6.49 -3.02 2.67
CA ALA A 180 6.70 -3.59 1.35
C ALA A 180 8.04 -4.29 1.30
N ASP A 181 8.03 -5.52 0.79
CA ASP A 181 9.20 -6.36 0.61
C ASP A 181 9.20 -6.88 -0.84
N ARG A 182 10.35 -6.78 -1.51
CA ARG A 182 10.52 -7.28 -2.88
C ARG A 182 10.36 -8.80 -3.00
N SER A 183 10.43 -9.57 -1.92
CA SER A 183 10.30 -11.03 -1.97
C SER A 183 8.92 -11.55 -2.40
N ASP A 184 7.96 -10.65 -2.59
CA ASP A 184 6.56 -11.01 -2.84
C ASP A 184 6.23 -11.40 -4.29
N GLY A 185 7.18 -11.80 -5.14
CA GLY A 185 6.81 -12.34 -6.44
C GLY A 185 7.87 -12.46 -7.53
N GLY A 186 9.12 -12.20 -7.26
CA GLY A 186 10.21 -12.37 -8.23
C GLY A 186 11.25 -13.38 -7.75
N LEU A 187 11.62 -14.33 -8.60
CA LEU A 187 12.77 -15.20 -8.37
C LEU A 187 14.01 -14.35 -8.04
N PRO A 188 14.82 -14.69 -7.03
CA PRO A 188 16.04 -13.97 -6.71
C PRO A 188 17.09 -14.26 -7.78
N LEU A 189 17.14 -13.45 -8.81
CA LEU A 189 18.08 -13.63 -9.92
C LEU A 189 19.38 -12.84 -9.76
N SER A 190 19.69 -12.28 -8.60
CA SER A 190 21.02 -11.68 -8.41
C SER A 190 21.40 -11.52 -6.94
N PRO A 191 22.60 -11.95 -6.53
CA PRO A 191 23.12 -11.74 -5.19
C PRO A 191 23.82 -10.37 -5.09
N ILE A 192 23.16 -9.29 -5.48
CA ILE A 192 23.73 -7.94 -5.33
C ILE A 192 23.08 -7.27 -4.15
N GLY A 193 23.83 -7.19 -3.04
CA GLY A 193 23.45 -6.45 -1.83
C GLY A 193 23.32 -4.95 -2.13
N ILE A 194 22.10 -4.46 -2.18
CA ILE A 194 21.83 -3.02 -2.22
C ILE A 194 21.66 -2.58 -0.77
N VAL A 195 22.73 -2.01 -0.23
CA VAL A 195 22.70 -1.30 1.05
C VAL A 195 21.94 0.01 0.83
N ILE A 196 21.04 0.38 1.73
CA ILE A 196 20.19 1.58 1.62
C ILE A 196 21.02 2.86 1.46
N ASP A 197 22.25 2.90 1.98
CA ASP A 197 23.20 4.01 1.78
C ASP A 197 23.66 4.17 0.32
N ALA A 198 23.36 3.22 -0.57
CA ALA A 198 23.79 3.21 -1.96
C ALA A 198 22.72 3.64 -2.96
N PHE A 199 21.56 4.14 -2.52
CA PHE A 199 20.61 4.80 -3.42
C PHE A 199 21.13 6.17 -3.86
N SER A 200 22.31 6.19 -4.50
CA SER A 200 22.76 7.35 -5.23
C SER A 200 21.80 7.63 -6.41
N SER A 201 21.65 8.89 -6.77
CA SER A 201 20.73 9.31 -7.86
C SER A 201 20.95 8.55 -9.17
N ALA A 202 22.14 8.01 -9.40
CA ALA A 202 22.48 7.23 -10.61
C ALA A 202 21.97 5.78 -10.56
N GLN A 203 21.91 5.15 -9.38
CA GLN A 203 21.37 3.80 -9.23
C GLN A 203 19.83 3.80 -9.19
N PHE A 204 19.21 4.86 -8.66
CA PHE A 204 17.76 5.00 -8.65
C PHE A 204 17.17 5.03 -10.07
N SER A 205 17.89 5.56 -11.06
CA SER A 205 17.40 5.59 -12.45
C SER A 205 17.37 4.21 -13.10
N SER A 206 18.28 3.30 -12.77
CA SER A 206 18.26 1.92 -13.26
C SER A 206 17.27 1.03 -12.50
N ASP A 207 16.99 1.34 -11.23
CA ASP A 207 16.08 0.58 -10.37
C ASP A 207 14.70 1.23 -10.21
N ARG A 208 14.43 2.30 -10.96
CA ARG A 208 13.18 3.07 -10.86
C ARG A 208 11.94 2.21 -11.10
N GLU A 209 11.95 1.39 -12.13
CA GLU A 209 10.84 0.48 -12.47
C GLU A 209 10.54 -0.48 -11.31
N ILE A 210 11.59 -0.97 -10.65
CA ILE A 210 11.46 -1.83 -9.48
C ILE A 210 10.85 -1.04 -8.31
N ALA A 211 11.33 0.17 -8.05
CA ALA A 211 10.81 1.02 -7.00
C ALA A 211 9.33 1.37 -7.23
N GLU A 212 8.96 1.71 -8.46
CA GLU A 212 7.58 1.97 -8.87
C GLU A 212 6.69 0.75 -8.60
N SER A 213 7.13 -0.44 -9.02
CA SER A 213 6.38 -1.69 -8.82
C SER A 213 6.17 -2.02 -7.33
N VAL A 214 7.20 -1.86 -6.49
CA VAL A 214 7.12 -2.11 -5.05
C VAL A 214 6.18 -1.12 -4.37
N VAL A 215 6.29 0.17 -4.71
CA VAL A 215 5.43 1.23 -4.18
C VAL A 215 3.97 1.00 -4.60
N ASP A 216 3.73 0.70 -5.89
CA ASP A 216 2.38 0.46 -6.41
C ASP A 216 1.71 -0.72 -5.72
N ASP A 217 2.40 -1.87 -5.60
CA ASP A 217 1.85 -3.05 -4.93
C ASP A 217 1.55 -2.78 -3.45
N ALA A 218 2.46 -2.10 -2.76
CA ALA A 218 2.27 -1.75 -1.36
C ALA A 218 1.07 -0.81 -1.16
N LEU A 219 0.95 0.23 -1.97
CA LEU A 219 -0.17 1.17 -1.90
C LEU A 219 -1.50 0.53 -2.31
N ARG A 220 -1.48 -0.36 -3.31
CA ARG A 220 -2.64 -1.16 -3.68
C ARG A 220 -3.15 -1.99 -2.50
N ARG A 221 -2.25 -2.63 -1.73
CA ARG A 221 -2.61 -3.40 -0.52
C ARG A 221 -3.16 -2.50 0.58
N LEU A 222 -2.52 -1.35 0.83
CA LEU A 222 -2.97 -0.37 1.81
C LEU A 222 -4.37 0.16 1.47
N VAL A 223 -4.55 0.70 0.26
CA VAL A 223 -5.81 1.30 -0.18
C VAL A 223 -6.94 0.26 -0.29
N ARG A 224 -6.62 -1.02 -0.52
CA ARG A 224 -7.62 -2.09 -0.51
C ARG A 224 -8.31 -2.22 0.85
N SER A 225 -7.65 -1.88 1.95
CA SER A 225 -8.23 -1.90 3.29
C SER A 225 -9.21 -0.77 3.57
N LEU A 226 -9.20 0.29 2.76
CA LEU A 226 -10.16 1.39 2.86
C LEU A 226 -11.51 0.95 2.29
N PRO A 227 -12.64 1.12 3.01
CA PRO A 227 -13.98 0.89 2.47
C PRO A 227 -14.23 1.76 1.22
N ASP A 228 -15.01 1.25 0.27
CA ASP A 228 -15.34 2.00 -0.95
C ASP A 228 -16.50 2.96 -0.67
N ALA A 229 -16.21 4.24 -0.54
CA ALA A 229 -17.21 5.27 -0.24
C ALA A 229 -18.27 5.43 -1.34
N ARG A 230 -17.96 5.00 -2.58
CA ARG A 230 -18.88 5.12 -3.73
C ARG A 230 -20.03 4.11 -3.67
N VAL A 231 -19.84 3.00 -2.93
CA VAL A 231 -20.86 1.93 -2.82
C VAL A 231 -21.98 2.31 -1.85
N TYR A 232 -21.72 3.26 -0.94
CA TYR A 232 -22.63 3.63 0.16
C TYR A 232 -23.41 4.93 -0.12
N ARG A 233 -23.46 5.35 -1.39
CA ARG A 233 -24.26 6.48 -1.85
C ARG A 233 -25.63 6.10 -2.38
#